data_a5e02148dad70904dc60aaaa092cd126
#
_entry.id   a5e02148dad70904dc60aaaa092cd126
#
_cell.length_a   1.000
_cell.length_b   1.000
_cell.length_c   1.000
_cell.angle_alpha   90.00
_cell.angle_beta   90.00
_cell.angle_gamma   90.00
#
_symmetry.space_group_name_H-M   'P 1'
#
loop_
_entity.id
_entity.type
_entity.pdbx_description
1 polymer ?
#
loop_
_entity_poly.entity_id
_entity_poly.type
_entity_poly.pdbx_seq_one_letter_code
_entity_poly.pdbx_strand_id
1 'polypeptide(L)'
;MSGVLGLPFLFGVGLGALVLAMTSLGQEGKSLWNLAALPINASMLIRAKIIFAVLVSTIGLGFGAVVNVLLVGFSGYSLAAFFLLGITLIIVEASLGVAVGSRFPDFSEGPRPKFVTVTGSIIGSVIGIAVMGAILSPIGVALVLRFLYRITIALSLALSLSVVLGTFLAWASYRLAIRPVQDFLVELPA
;
A
#
# COMPACT_ATOMS: atom_id res chain seq x y z
N MET A 1 14.61 18.82 13.07
CA MET A 1 13.95 17.67 13.75
C MET A 1 12.51 17.44 13.29
N SER A 2 11.86 18.39 12.63
CA SER A 2 10.43 18.30 12.24
C SER A 2 10.06 17.20 11.22
N GLY A 3 10.98 16.75 10.39
CA GLY A 3 10.66 15.74 9.36
C GLY A 3 10.54 14.29 9.87
N VAL A 4 11.09 14.00 11.06
CA VAL A 4 11.12 12.62 11.59
C VAL A 4 9.76 12.20 12.16
N LEU A 5 8.97 13.13 12.68
CA LEU A 5 7.66 12.84 13.29
C LEU A 5 6.58 12.44 12.26
N GLY A 6 6.76 12.78 11.00
CA GLY A 6 5.85 12.35 9.93
C GLY A 6 5.99 10.86 9.52
N LEU A 7 7.13 10.22 9.79
CA LEU A 7 7.39 8.83 9.39
C LEU A 7 6.41 7.82 10.01
N PRO A 8 6.08 7.85 11.31
CA PRO A 8 5.13 6.91 11.89
C PRO A 8 3.76 6.96 11.23
N PHE A 9 3.28 8.16 10.85
CA PHE A 9 2.02 8.30 10.13
C PHE A 9 2.09 7.70 8.73
N LEU A 10 3.18 7.89 8.00
CA LEU A 10 3.39 7.28 6.69
C LEU A 10 3.40 5.76 6.77
N PHE A 11 4.07 5.18 7.78
CA PHE A 11 4.05 3.75 8.03
C PHE A 11 2.64 3.25 8.38
N GLY A 12 1.93 3.93 9.28
CA GLY A 12 0.58 3.55 9.68
C GLY A 12 -0.40 3.56 8.51
N VAL A 13 -0.34 4.59 7.67
CA VAL A 13 -1.22 4.72 6.50
C VAL A 13 -0.87 3.68 5.42
N GLY A 14 0.41 3.41 5.18
CA GLY A 14 0.86 2.36 4.26
C GLY A 14 0.39 0.98 4.70
N LEU A 15 0.63 0.60 5.97
CA LEU A 15 0.15 -0.67 6.52
C LEU A 15 -1.38 -0.76 6.48
N GLY A 16 -2.10 0.33 6.76
CA GLY A 16 -3.55 0.39 6.62
C GLY A 16 -4.00 0.08 5.20
N ALA A 17 -3.36 0.68 4.18
CA ALA A 17 -3.64 0.41 2.78
C ALA A 17 -3.37 -1.06 2.39
N LEU A 18 -2.26 -1.63 2.88
CA LEU A 18 -1.92 -3.04 2.68
C LEU A 18 -3.02 -3.95 3.22
N VAL A 19 -3.41 -3.76 4.49
CA VAL A 19 -4.40 -4.62 5.16
C VAL A 19 -5.77 -4.50 4.50
N LEU A 20 -6.24 -3.27 4.21
CA LEU A 20 -7.51 -3.03 3.52
C LEU A 20 -7.55 -3.73 2.16
N ALA A 21 -6.48 -3.58 1.37
CA ALA A 21 -6.40 -4.19 0.04
C ALA A 21 -6.28 -5.72 0.12
N MET A 22 -5.48 -6.23 1.05
CA MET A 22 -5.24 -7.67 1.23
C MET A 22 -6.52 -8.41 1.64
N THR A 23 -7.34 -7.82 2.51
CA THR A 23 -8.59 -8.44 2.97
C THR A 23 -9.75 -8.26 2.00
N SER A 24 -9.64 -7.33 1.05
CA SER A 24 -10.76 -6.89 0.20
C SER A 24 -11.37 -7.97 -0.69
N LEU A 25 -10.59 -8.96 -1.13
CA LEU A 25 -11.09 -10.09 -1.92
C LEU A 25 -11.81 -11.13 -1.04
N GLY A 26 -11.23 -11.46 0.11
CA GLY A 26 -11.84 -12.39 1.04
C GLY A 26 -13.14 -11.89 1.68
N GLN A 27 -13.29 -10.56 1.82
CA GLN A 27 -14.53 -9.95 2.34
C GLN A 27 -15.74 -10.20 1.44
N GLU A 28 -15.56 -10.38 0.15
CA GLU A 28 -16.65 -10.67 -0.76
C GLU A 28 -17.13 -12.11 -0.64
N GLY A 29 -16.27 -13.03 -0.17
CA GLY A 29 -16.65 -14.41 0.12
C GLY A 29 -17.48 -15.05 -0.99
N LYS A 30 -18.64 -15.61 -0.65
CA LYS A 30 -19.57 -16.23 -1.62
C LYS A 30 -20.18 -15.23 -2.61
N SER A 31 -20.19 -13.93 -2.35
CA SER A 31 -20.71 -12.95 -3.30
C SER A 31 -19.85 -12.81 -4.55
N LEU A 32 -18.62 -13.31 -4.53
CA LEU A 32 -17.78 -13.42 -5.71
C LEU A 32 -18.40 -14.26 -6.84
N TRP A 33 -19.29 -15.23 -6.49
CA TRP A 33 -20.07 -15.99 -7.48
C TRP A 33 -20.95 -15.07 -8.34
N ASN A 34 -21.54 -14.05 -7.72
CA ASN A 34 -22.36 -13.08 -8.46
C ASN A 34 -21.50 -12.22 -9.40
N LEU A 35 -20.24 -11.98 -9.04
CA LEU A 35 -19.30 -11.25 -9.89
C LEU A 35 -18.80 -12.10 -11.06
N ALA A 36 -18.65 -13.42 -10.87
CA ALA A 36 -18.26 -14.33 -11.96
C ALA A 36 -19.33 -14.45 -13.04
N ALA A 37 -20.61 -14.23 -12.68
CA ALA A 37 -21.71 -14.17 -13.63
C ALA A 37 -21.74 -12.88 -14.49
N LEU A 38 -20.97 -11.86 -14.11
CA LEU A 38 -20.87 -10.61 -14.83
C LEU A 38 -19.65 -10.65 -15.78
N PRO A 39 -19.67 -9.92 -16.91
CA PRO A 39 -18.54 -9.85 -17.84
C PRO A 39 -17.41 -8.96 -17.28
N ILE A 40 -16.93 -9.30 -16.08
CA ILE A 40 -15.87 -8.55 -15.37
C ILE A 40 -14.55 -9.27 -15.62
N ASN A 41 -13.55 -8.52 -16.09
CA ASN A 41 -12.20 -9.03 -16.20
C ASN A 41 -11.38 -8.80 -14.91
N ALA A 42 -10.36 -9.64 -14.69
CA ALA A 42 -9.51 -9.57 -13.50
C ALA A 42 -8.89 -8.19 -13.28
N SER A 43 -8.50 -7.50 -14.36
CA SER A 43 -7.88 -6.18 -14.25
C SER A 43 -8.85 -5.12 -13.72
N MET A 44 -10.13 -5.22 -14.05
CA MET A 44 -11.17 -4.31 -13.55
C MET A 44 -11.41 -4.53 -12.06
N LEU A 45 -11.51 -5.78 -11.64
CA LEU A 45 -11.67 -6.14 -10.22
C LEU A 45 -10.47 -5.66 -9.38
N ILE A 46 -9.25 -5.94 -9.84
CA ILE A 46 -8.03 -5.50 -9.14
C ILE A 46 -7.99 -3.98 -9.00
N ARG A 47 -8.27 -3.24 -10.09
CA ARG A 47 -8.28 -1.77 -10.05
C ARG A 47 -9.32 -1.25 -9.07
N ALA A 48 -10.51 -1.80 -9.05
CA ALA A 48 -11.56 -1.39 -8.11
C ALA A 48 -11.11 -1.57 -6.65
N LYS A 49 -10.45 -2.69 -6.33
CA LYS A 49 -9.93 -2.95 -4.98
C LYS A 49 -8.79 -2.01 -4.59
N ILE A 50 -7.86 -1.75 -5.51
CA ILE A 50 -6.78 -0.78 -5.28
C ILE A 50 -7.36 0.62 -5.08
N ILE A 51 -8.27 1.07 -5.94
CA ILE A 51 -8.89 2.40 -5.82
C ILE A 51 -9.61 2.55 -4.47
N PHE A 52 -10.36 1.53 -4.06
CA PHE A 52 -11.04 1.56 -2.76
C PHE A 52 -10.04 1.73 -1.60
N ALA A 53 -8.99 0.91 -1.57
CA ALA A 53 -7.97 1.00 -0.52
C ALA A 53 -7.24 2.35 -0.54
N VAL A 54 -6.93 2.87 -1.74
CA VAL A 54 -6.30 4.20 -1.91
C VAL A 54 -7.20 5.30 -1.39
N LEU A 55 -8.48 5.32 -1.73
CA LEU A 55 -9.42 6.35 -1.28
C LEU A 55 -9.53 6.38 0.25
N VAL A 56 -9.74 5.21 0.87
CA VAL A 56 -9.87 5.11 2.33
C VAL A 56 -8.58 5.53 3.03
N SER A 57 -7.42 5.06 2.54
CA SER A 57 -6.13 5.37 3.17
C SER A 57 -5.72 6.84 2.97
N THR A 58 -6.16 7.48 1.88
CA THR A 58 -5.90 8.92 1.65
C THR A 58 -6.61 9.79 2.68
N ILE A 59 -7.76 9.37 3.20
CA ILE A 59 -8.43 10.06 4.33
C ILE A 59 -7.53 10.02 5.57
N GLY A 60 -6.94 8.86 5.88
CA GLY A 60 -5.97 8.70 6.97
C GLY A 60 -4.72 9.56 6.77
N LEU A 61 -4.22 9.65 5.52
CA LEU A 61 -3.09 10.51 5.18
C LEU A 61 -3.42 11.99 5.42
N GLY A 62 -4.62 12.43 5.02
CA GLY A 62 -5.10 13.80 5.27
C GLY A 62 -5.16 14.11 6.76
N PHE A 63 -5.70 13.21 7.57
CA PHE A 63 -5.72 13.36 9.02
C PHE A 63 -4.30 13.44 9.59
N GLY A 64 -3.39 12.55 9.17
CA GLY A 64 -1.98 12.59 9.56
C GLY A 64 -1.30 13.91 9.17
N ALA A 65 -1.61 14.48 8.01
CA ALA A 65 -1.11 15.78 7.59
C ALA A 65 -1.56 16.91 8.54
N VAL A 66 -2.85 16.94 8.88
CA VAL A 66 -3.40 17.94 9.84
C VAL A 66 -2.68 17.84 11.19
N VAL A 67 -2.55 16.62 11.73
CA VAL A 67 -1.84 16.41 13.00
C VAL A 67 -0.39 16.90 12.93
N ASN A 68 0.33 16.58 11.84
CA ASN A 68 1.72 17.02 11.67
C ASN A 68 1.84 18.55 11.53
N VAL A 69 0.90 19.22 10.86
CA VAL A 69 0.87 20.69 10.77
C VAL A 69 0.68 21.30 12.14
N LEU A 70 -0.25 20.78 12.94
CA LEU A 70 -0.56 21.31 14.26
C LEU A 70 0.55 21.06 15.29
N LEU A 71 1.17 19.89 15.28
CA LEU A 71 2.17 19.50 16.28
C LEU A 71 3.60 19.90 15.91
N VAL A 72 3.94 19.92 14.62
CA VAL A 72 5.32 20.05 14.15
C VAL A 72 5.56 21.34 13.35
N GLY A 73 4.50 21.97 12.84
CA GLY A 73 4.60 23.17 12.03
C GLY A 73 5.26 22.90 10.67
N PHE A 74 4.71 21.99 9.88
CA PHE A 74 5.24 21.66 8.54
C PHE A 74 5.29 22.91 7.65
N SER A 75 6.45 23.11 6.99
CA SER A 75 6.53 24.05 5.86
C SER A 75 5.76 23.52 4.65
N GLY A 76 5.38 24.37 3.72
CA GLY A 76 4.66 23.94 2.51
C GLY A 76 5.42 22.87 1.73
N TYR A 77 6.76 22.96 1.65
CA TYR A 77 7.59 21.93 1.01
C TYR A 77 7.55 20.59 1.75
N SER A 78 7.64 20.61 3.10
CA SER A 78 7.56 19.37 3.90
C SER A 78 6.20 18.72 3.78
N LEU A 79 5.13 19.50 3.70
CA LEU A 79 3.77 19.02 3.53
C LEU A 79 3.59 18.38 2.14
N ALA A 80 4.08 19.02 1.08
CA ALA A 80 4.05 18.46 -0.28
C ALA A 80 4.83 17.14 -0.36
N ALA A 81 6.03 17.06 0.25
CA ALA A 81 6.82 15.85 0.32
C ALA A 81 6.11 14.73 1.10
N PHE A 82 5.46 15.06 2.21
CA PHE A 82 4.67 14.12 3.00
C PHE A 82 3.50 13.51 2.19
N PHE A 83 2.75 14.35 1.46
CA PHE A 83 1.67 13.86 0.60
C PHE A 83 2.19 13.03 -0.57
N LEU A 84 3.25 13.45 -1.23
CA LEU A 84 3.83 12.73 -2.36
C LEU A 84 4.29 11.33 -1.94
N LEU A 85 5.02 11.22 -0.84
CA LEU A 85 5.45 9.95 -0.28
C LEU A 85 4.28 9.11 0.22
N GLY A 86 3.34 9.72 0.94
CA GLY A 86 2.18 9.03 1.47
C GLY A 86 1.32 8.42 0.37
N ILE A 87 1.02 9.16 -0.68
CA ILE A 87 0.26 8.65 -1.85
C ILE A 87 1.05 7.53 -2.54
N THR A 88 2.37 7.69 -2.70
CA THR A 88 3.21 6.65 -3.30
C THR A 88 3.16 5.36 -2.48
N LEU A 89 3.34 5.44 -1.16
CA LEU A 89 3.25 4.30 -0.26
C LEU A 89 1.88 3.64 -0.30
N ILE A 90 0.80 4.42 -0.24
CA ILE A 90 -0.58 3.91 -0.30
C ILE A 90 -0.81 3.10 -1.58
N ILE A 91 -0.40 3.62 -2.74
CA ILE A 91 -0.61 2.94 -4.03
C ILE A 91 0.19 1.63 -4.09
N VAL A 92 1.44 1.64 -3.62
CA VAL A 92 2.28 0.45 -3.61
C VAL A 92 1.71 -0.62 -2.68
N GLU A 93 1.41 -0.24 -1.44
CA GLU A 93 0.91 -1.16 -0.42
C GLU A 93 -0.49 -1.70 -0.77
N ALA A 94 -1.36 -0.88 -1.35
CA ALA A 94 -2.64 -1.34 -1.87
C ALA A 94 -2.46 -2.35 -3.00
N SER A 95 -1.54 -2.10 -3.93
CA SER A 95 -1.25 -3.02 -5.04
C SER A 95 -0.66 -4.35 -4.54
N LEU A 96 0.26 -4.28 -3.58
CA LEU A 96 0.85 -5.44 -2.92
C LEU A 96 -0.20 -6.21 -2.11
N GLY A 97 -1.06 -5.51 -1.38
CA GLY A 97 -2.14 -6.11 -0.60
C GLY A 97 -3.08 -6.95 -1.47
N VAL A 98 -3.52 -6.42 -2.62
CA VAL A 98 -4.34 -7.18 -3.57
C VAL A 98 -3.57 -8.40 -4.11
N ALA A 99 -2.26 -8.26 -4.41
CA ALA A 99 -1.44 -9.37 -4.91
C ALA A 99 -1.29 -10.50 -3.88
N VAL A 100 -1.14 -10.17 -2.60
CA VAL A 100 -1.08 -11.16 -1.52
C VAL A 100 -2.47 -11.73 -1.25
N GLY A 101 -3.49 -10.90 -1.12
CA GLY A 101 -4.87 -11.33 -0.86
C GLY A 101 -5.43 -12.26 -1.92
N SER A 102 -5.04 -12.07 -3.19
CA SER A 102 -5.45 -12.94 -4.28
C SER A 102 -4.77 -14.33 -4.26
N ARG A 103 -3.59 -14.45 -3.63
CA ARG A 103 -2.87 -15.74 -3.53
C ARG A 103 -3.21 -16.54 -2.29
N PHE A 104 -3.65 -15.88 -1.24
CA PHE A 104 -3.91 -16.47 0.07
C PHE A 104 -5.30 -16.13 0.59
N PRO A 105 -6.38 -16.23 -0.23
CA PRO A 105 -7.72 -15.95 0.24
C PRO A 105 -8.14 -17.01 1.27
N ASP A 106 -8.91 -16.60 2.27
CA ASP A 106 -9.53 -17.51 3.23
C ASP A 106 -11.05 -17.32 3.14
N PHE A 107 -11.73 -18.31 2.60
CA PHE A 107 -13.19 -18.34 2.47
C PHE A 107 -13.83 -19.24 3.53
N SER A 108 -13.12 -19.61 4.58
CA SER A 108 -13.64 -20.47 5.64
C SER A 108 -14.79 -19.81 6.37
N GLU A 109 -15.90 -20.57 6.51
CA GLU A 109 -17.06 -20.18 7.30
C GLU A 109 -16.78 -20.50 8.77
N GLY A 110 -16.29 -19.53 9.50
CA GLY A 110 -16.08 -19.67 10.94
C GLY A 110 -16.84 -18.59 11.70
N PRO A 111 -16.98 -18.74 13.03
CA PRO A 111 -17.60 -17.72 13.89
C PRO A 111 -16.84 -16.37 13.86
N ARG A 112 -15.61 -16.37 13.35
CA ARG A 112 -14.82 -15.16 13.04
C ARG A 112 -14.35 -15.27 11.60
N PRO A 113 -14.95 -14.52 10.66
CA PRO A 113 -14.55 -14.57 9.27
C PRO A 113 -13.08 -14.14 9.13
N LYS A 114 -12.27 -15.01 8.57
CA LYS A 114 -10.91 -14.71 8.15
C LYS A 114 -10.96 -14.43 6.66
N PHE A 115 -10.40 -13.32 6.25
CA PHE A 115 -10.43 -12.91 4.83
C PHE A 115 -9.14 -13.29 4.10
N VAL A 116 -8.08 -13.60 4.87
CA VAL A 116 -6.78 -14.02 4.37
C VAL A 116 -6.23 -15.07 5.32
N THR A 117 -5.53 -16.07 4.79
CA THR A 117 -4.88 -17.09 5.61
C THR A 117 -3.82 -16.46 6.52
N VAL A 118 -3.56 -17.08 7.67
CA VAL A 118 -2.53 -16.61 8.62
C VAL A 118 -1.16 -16.48 7.92
N THR A 119 -0.81 -17.46 7.10
CA THR A 119 0.43 -17.43 6.30
C THR A 119 0.47 -16.24 5.35
N GLY A 120 -0.62 -15.97 4.64
CA GLY A 120 -0.74 -14.81 3.74
C GLY A 120 -0.61 -13.49 4.49
N SER A 121 -1.20 -13.38 5.67
CA SER A 121 -1.10 -12.20 6.52
C SER A 121 0.35 -11.92 6.98
N ILE A 122 1.05 -12.96 7.42
CA ILE A 122 2.47 -12.84 7.83
C ILE A 122 3.35 -12.44 6.63
N ILE A 123 3.23 -13.17 5.52
CA ILE A 123 4.00 -12.89 4.30
C ILE A 123 3.73 -11.46 3.82
N GLY A 124 2.46 -11.06 3.72
CA GLY A 124 2.06 -9.73 3.30
C GLY A 124 2.65 -8.64 4.20
N SER A 125 2.58 -8.80 5.51
CA SER A 125 3.13 -7.83 6.47
C SER A 125 4.65 -7.71 6.36
N VAL A 126 5.37 -8.83 6.26
CA VAL A 126 6.85 -8.83 6.14
C VAL A 126 7.27 -8.16 4.83
N ILE A 127 6.65 -8.53 3.71
CA ILE A 127 6.96 -7.92 2.41
C ILE A 127 6.57 -6.44 2.40
N GLY A 128 5.41 -6.07 2.94
CA GLY A 128 4.97 -4.68 3.02
C GLY A 128 5.95 -3.81 3.81
N ILE A 129 6.38 -4.25 4.99
CA ILE A 129 7.40 -3.53 5.77
C ILE A 129 8.71 -3.38 4.99
N ALA A 130 9.15 -4.44 4.30
CA ALA A 130 10.37 -4.40 3.48
C ALA A 130 10.22 -3.41 2.31
N VAL A 131 9.09 -3.41 1.63
CA VAL A 131 8.76 -2.51 0.52
C VAL A 131 8.70 -1.05 0.99
N MET A 132 8.03 -0.76 2.11
CA MET A 132 8.04 0.58 2.71
C MET A 132 9.45 1.02 3.07
N GLY A 133 10.24 0.15 3.67
CA GLY A 133 11.66 0.42 3.98
C GLY A 133 12.47 0.75 2.72
N ALA A 134 12.27 0.01 1.63
CA ALA A 134 12.92 0.25 0.35
C ALA A 134 12.54 1.62 -0.25
N ILE A 135 11.25 1.99 -0.22
CA ILE A 135 10.76 3.28 -0.74
C ILE A 135 11.30 4.46 0.10
N LEU A 136 11.38 4.30 1.41
CA LEU A 136 11.85 5.35 2.31
C LEU A 136 13.39 5.41 2.41
N SER A 137 14.11 4.37 1.96
CA SER A 137 15.57 4.29 2.07
C SER A 137 16.32 5.45 1.40
N PRO A 138 15.95 5.98 0.22
CA PRO A 138 16.68 7.10 -0.38
C PRO A 138 16.66 8.35 0.50
N ILE A 139 15.52 8.59 1.17
CA ILE A 139 15.37 9.72 2.10
C ILE A 139 16.18 9.47 3.36
N GLY A 140 16.12 8.25 3.92
CA GLY A 140 16.92 7.86 5.07
C GLY A 140 18.42 8.04 4.81
N VAL A 141 18.90 7.57 3.65
CA VAL A 141 20.32 7.74 3.23
C VAL A 141 20.68 9.23 3.10
N ALA A 142 19.83 10.03 2.44
CA ALA A 142 20.07 11.47 2.29
C ALA A 142 20.18 12.19 3.65
N LEU A 143 19.34 11.82 4.62
CA LEU A 143 19.37 12.36 5.98
C LEU A 143 20.63 11.93 6.74
N VAL A 144 21.02 10.66 6.65
CA VAL A 144 22.23 10.12 7.29
C VAL A 144 23.49 10.80 6.72
N LEU A 145 23.62 10.92 5.40
CA LEU A 145 24.72 11.58 4.75
C LEU A 145 24.82 13.05 5.15
N ARG A 146 23.69 13.73 5.24
CA ARG A 146 23.66 15.13 5.70
C ARG A 146 24.11 15.27 7.16
N PHE A 147 23.68 14.36 8.03
CA PHE A 147 23.93 14.44 9.47
C PHE A 147 25.36 14.03 9.83
N LEU A 148 25.85 12.89 9.30
CA LEU A 148 27.16 12.34 9.66
C LEU A 148 28.30 12.91 8.83
N TYR A 149 28.09 13.12 7.55
CA TYR A 149 29.16 13.49 6.61
C TYR A 149 29.04 14.92 6.09
N ARG A 150 28.00 15.68 6.51
CA ARG A 150 27.69 17.04 6.02
C ARG A 150 27.53 17.11 4.49
N ILE A 151 27.29 15.98 3.84
CA ILE A 151 27.00 15.89 2.41
C ILE A 151 25.53 16.19 2.20
N THR A 152 25.23 17.27 1.47
CA THR A 152 23.86 17.64 1.12
C THR A 152 23.48 17.03 -0.22
N ILE A 153 22.79 15.88 -0.19
CA ILE A 153 22.05 15.42 -1.36
C ILE A 153 20.76 16.23 -1.40
N ALA A 154 20.40 16.74 -2.58
CA ALA A 154 19.14 17.44 -2.72
C ALA A 154 17.98 16.52 -2.31
N LEU A 155 17.20 16.92 -1.32
CA LEU A 155 16.05 16.13 -0.84
C LEU A 155 15.05 15.83 -1.96
N SER A 156 14.95 16.72 -2.94
CA SER A 156 14.16 16.51 -4.17
C SER A 156 14.62 15.30 -4.97
N LEU A 157 15.94 15.05 -5.06
CA LEU A 157 16.48 13.87 -5.75
C LEU A 157 16.12 12.57 -5.00
N ALA A 158 16.25 12.58 -3.67
CA ALA A 158 15.85 11.43 -2.85
C ALA A 158 14.35 11.15 -2.97
N LEU A 159 13.51 12.20 -2.95
CA LEU A 159 12.06 12.09 -3.17
C LEU A 159 11.73 11.52 -4.56
N SER A 160 12.37 12.04 -5.61
CA SER A 160 12.16 11.54 -6.98
C SER A 160 12.52 10.06 -7.09
N LEU A 161 13.63 9.65 -6.49
CA LEU A 161 14.06 8.25 -6.49
C LEU A 161 13.05 7.35 -5.74
N SER A 162 12.54 7.79 -4.59
CA SER A 162 11.49 7.09 -3.84
C SER A 162 10.21 6.92 -4.66
N VAL A 163 9.78 7.96 -5.39
CA VAL A 163 8.57 7.89 -6.25
C VAL A 163 8.78 6.95 -7.44
N VAL A 164 9.94 7.01 -8.09
CA VAL A 164 10.26 6.11 -9.21
C VAL A 164 10.28 4.66 -8.74
N LEU A 165 10.96 4.38 -7.63
CA LEU A 165 10.98 3.04 -7.03
C LEU A 165 9.58 2.57 -6.64
N GLY A 166 8.80 3.44 -6.00
CA GLY A 166 7.43 3.15 -5.64
C GLY A 166 6.56 2.83 -6.86
N THR A 167 6.63 3.63 -7.91
CA THR A 167 5.87 3.39 -9.15
C THR A 167 6.22 2.04 -9.77
N PHE A 168 7.51 1.69 -9.81
CA PHE A 168 7.96 0.39 -10.30
C PHE A 168 7.41 -0.77 -9.45
N LEU A 169 7.49 -0.66 -8.12
CA LEU A 169 6.98 -1.68 -7.20
C LEU A 169 5.46 -1.82 -7.28
N ALA A 170 4.71 -0.72 -7.43
CA ALA A 170 3.28 -0.76 -7.63
C ALA A 170 2.90 -1.48 -8.92
N TRP A 171 3.60 -1.17 -10.01
CA TRP A 171 3.40 -1.84 -11.29
C TRP A 171 3.72 -3.34 -11.22
N ALA A 172 4.84 -3.71 -10.59
CA ALA A 172 5.22 -5.10 -10.40
C ALA A 172 4.17 -5.87 -9.57
N SER A 173 3.72 -5.29 -8.44
CA SER A 173 2.68 -5.87 -7.59
C SER A 173 1.35 -6.04 -8.32
N TYR A 174 0.93 -5.03 -9.10
CA TYR A 174 -0.25 -5.11 -9.95
C TYR A 174 -0.16 -6.27 -10.96
N ARG A 175 1.00 -6.43 -11.62
CA ARG A 175 1.23 -7.52 -12.57
C ARG A 175 1.17 -8.89 -11.89
N LEU A 176 1.71 -9.00 -10.68
CA LEU A 176 1.67 -10.23 -9.88
C LEU A 176 0.26 -10.61 -9.43
N ALA A 177 -0.66 -9.66 -9.30
CA ALA A 177 -2.04 -9.90 -8.91
C ALA A 177 -2.90 -10.45 -10.06
N ILE A 178 -2.57 -10.17 -11.33
CA ILE A 178 -3.43 -10.49 -12.48
C ILE A 178 -3.70 -11.98 -12.61
N ARG A 179 -2.66 -12.81 -12.62
CA ARG A 179 -2.81 -14.26 -12.83
C ARG A 179 -3.65 -14.94 -11.74
N PRO A 180 -3.34 -14.78 -10.44
CA PRO A 180 -4.15 -15.39 -9.40
C PRO A 180 -5.63 -14.99 -9.45
N VAL A 181 -5.93 -13.74 -9.78
CA VAL A 181 -7.33 -13.28 -9.91
C VAL A 181 -8.00 -13.85 -11.16
N GLN A 182 -7.27 -14.03 -12.27
CA GLN A 182 -7.79 -14.69 -13.46
C GLN A 182 -8.11 -16.16 -13.19
N ASP A 183 -7.19 -16.89 -12.60
CA ASP A 183 -7.36 -18.31 -12.26
C ASP A 183 -8.56 -18.49 -11.34
N PHE A 184 -8.69 -17.61 -10.35
CA PHE A 184 -9.81 -17.59 -9.42
C PHE A 184 -11.16 -17.35 -10.10
N LEU A 185 -11.26 -16.42 -11.06
CA LEU A 185 -12.50 -16.15 -11.80
C LEU A 185 -12.90 -17.30 -12.75
N VAL A 186 -11.94 -18.10 -13.22
CA VAL A 186 -12.16 -19.24 -14.11
C VAL A 186 -12.57 -20.50 -13.32
N GLU A 187 -12.02 -20.70 -12.13
CA GLU A 187 -12.29 -21.86 -11.29
C GLU A 187 -13.63 -21.80 -10.56
N LEU A 188 -14.31 -20.64 -10.57
CA LEU A 188 -15.66 -20.54 -10.03
C LEU A 188 -16.62 -21.33 -10.96
N PRO A 189 -17.24 -22.45 -10.51
CA PRO A 189 -18.17 -23.21 -11.35
C PRO A 189 -19.36 -22.32 -11.70
N ALA A 190 -19.73 -22.36 -12.98
CA ALA A 190 -20.90 -21.68 -13.54
C ALA A 190 -22.22 -22.22 -12.96
#